data_7a3ccca28916cccec414eae2faae350d
#
_entry.id   7a3ccca28916cccec414eae2faae350d
#
_cell.length_a   1.000
_cell.length_b   1.000
_cell.length_c   1.000
_cell.angle_alpha   90.00
_cell.angle_beta   90.00
_cell.angle_gamma   90.00
#
_symmetry.space_group_name_H-M   'P 1'
#
loop_
_entity.id
_entity.type
_entity.pdbx_description
1 polymer ?
#
loop_
_entity_poly.entity_id
_entity_poly.type
_entity_poly.pdbx_seq_one_letter_code
_entity_poly.pdbx_strand_id
1 'polypeptide(L)'
;VELLLAVAILGMVVAPLLGMFSTSAVNNAQASKYTIAFNLAREKMESIKNINYDSVETLEQEPVDGYPQFSHSVDVAVHEAADNDQVELKNVTVTVYWEERNYSLSSYMTRR
;
A
#
# COMPACT_ATOMS: atom_id res chain seq x y z
N VAL A 1 -15.30 -34.66 40.76
CA VAL A 1 -14.18 -33.76 40.98
C VAL A 1 -13.24 -33.76 39.77
N GLU A 2 -12.84 -34.91 39.27
CA GLU A 2 -11.99 -35.05 38.11
C GLU A 2 -12.64 -34.46 36.84
N LEU A 3 -13.95 -34.67 36.68
CA LEU A 3 -14.68 -34.14 35.52
C LEU A 3 -14.73 -32.62 35.54
N LEU A 4 -14.93 -32.00 36.69
CA LEU A 4 -14.94 -30.55 36.86
C LEU A 4 -13.56 -29.93 36.55
N LEU A 5 -12.50 -30.62 36.99
CA LEU A 5 -11.13 -30.17 36.72
C LEU A 5 -10.82 -30.24 35.25
N ALA A 6 -11.22 -31.29 34.54
CA ALA A 6 -11.00 -31.44 33.11
C ALA A 6 -11.74 -30.36 32.31
N VAL A 7 -12.97 -30.02 32.69
CA VAL A 7 -13.72 -28.92 32.02
C VAL A 7 -13.08 -27.58 32.26
N ALA A 8 -12.57 -27.30 33.46
CA ALA A 8 -11.88 -26.07 33.78
C ALA A 8 -10.60 -25.90 32.95
N ILE A 9 -9.81 -26.95 32.82
CA ILE A 9 -8.57 -26.92 32.00
C ILE A 9 -8.93 -26.69 30.53
N LEU A 10 -9.94 -27.38 30.03
CA LEU A 10 -10.40 -27.23 28.64
C LEU A 10 -10.82 -25.80 28.36
N GLY A 11 -11.56 -25.16 29.26
CA GLY A 11 -11.98 -23.77 29.13
C GLY A 11 -10.80 -22.80 29.10
N MET A 12 -9.77 -23.06 29.89
CA MET A 12 -8.56 -22.22 29.92
C MET A 12 -7.77 -22.28 28.61
N VAL A 13 -7.85 -23.39 27.87
CA VAL A 13 -7.16 -23.58 26.60
C VAL A 13 -7.95 -22.99 25.43
N VAL A 14 -9.26 -23.19 25.43
CA VAL A 14 -10.14 -22.78 24.30
C VAL A 14 -10.27 -21.26 24.21
N ALA A 15 -10.41 -20.55 25.32
CA ALA A 15 -10.61 -19.11 25.32
C ALA A 15 -9.46 -18.32 24.65
N PRO A 16 -8.17 -18.60 24.98
CA PRO A 16 -7.07 -17.95 24.27
C PRO A 16 -7.00 -18.27 22.77
N LEU A 17 -7.35 -19.51 22.39
CA LEU A 17 -7.36 -19.91 20.98
C LEU A 17 -8.39 -19.13 20.16
N LEU A 18 -9.58 -18.90 20.71
CA LEU A 18 -10.61 -18.09 20.06
C LEU A 18 -10.16 -16.64 19.89
N GLY A 19 -9.48 -16.08 20.88
CA GLY A 19 -8.93 -14.74 20.81
C GLY A 19 -7.87 -14.60 19.71
N MET A 20 -6.97 -15.57 19.60
CA MET A 20 -5.95 -15.59 18.56
C MET A 20 -6.56 -15.72 17.16
N PHE A 21 -7.58 -16.53 17.01
CA PHE A 21 -8.28 -16.69 15.73
C PHE A 21 -8.93 -15.38 15.28
N SER A 22 -9.58 -14.67 16.19
CA SER A 22 -10.22 -13.38 15.90
C SER A 22 -9.19 -12.33 15.48
N THR A 23 -8.06 -12.23 16.18
CA THR A 23 -6.97 -11.32 15.85
C THR A 23 -6.37 -11.64 14.49
N SER A 24 -6.17 -12.91 14.18
CA SER A 24 -5.66 -13.37 12.89
C SER A 24 -6.57 -12.97 11.73
N ALA A 25 -7.88 -13.09 11.91
CA ALA A 25 -8.86 -12.72 10.89
C ALA A 25 -8.82 -11.21 10.60
N VAL A 26 -8.70 -10.36 11.63
CA VAL A 26 -8.58 -8.91 11.49
C VAL A 26 -7.28 -8.55 10.76
N ASN A 27 -6.17 -9.17 11.14
CA ASN A 27 -4.86 -8.92 10.51
C ASN A 27 -4.88 -9.32 9.03
N ASN A 28 -5.53 -10.41 8.68
CA ASN A 28 -5.66 -10.86 7.29
C ASN A 28 -6.47 -9.87 6.45
N ALA A 29 -7.54 -9.30 7.00
CA ALA A 29 -8.33 -8.29 6.32
C ALA A 29 -7.51 -7.03 6.03
N GLN A 30 -6.71 -6.57 6.99
CA GLN A 30 -5.83 -5.42 6.81
C GLN A 30 -4.72 -5.72 5.80
N ALA A 31 -4.10 -6.88 5.87
CA ALA A 31 -3.08 -7.30 4.92
C ALA A 31 -3.62 -7.36 3.49
N SER A 32 -4.87 -7.79 3.32
CA SER A 32 -5.53 -7.82 2.02
C SER A 32 -5.68 -6.42 1.44
N LYS A 33 -6.07 -5.43 2.25
CA LYS A 33 -6.17 -4.04 1.82
C LYS A 33 -4.81 -3.46 1.42
N TYR A 34 -3.75 -3.77 2.17
CA TYR A 34 -2.39 -3.38 1.80
C TYR A 34 -1.96 -4.00 0.47
N THR A 35 -2.31 -5.26 0.23
CA THR A 35 -2.02 -5.94 -1.03
C THR A 35 -2.71 -5.25 -2.19
N ILE A 36 -3.98 -4.88 -2.03
CA ILE A 36 -4.73 -4.13 -3.04
C ILE A 36 -4.07 -2.78 -3.29
N ALA A 37 -3.72 -2.05 -2.23
CA ALA A 37 -3.06 -0.75 -2.33
C ALA A 37 -1.71 -0.86 -3.05
N PHE A 38 -0.92 -1.87 -2.74
CA PHE A 38 0.36 -2.15 -3.40
C PHE A 38 0.15 -2.39 -4.90
N ASN A 39 -0.82 -3.23 -5.26
CA ASN A 39 -1.12 -3.53 -6.66
C ASN A 39 -1.61 -2.28 -7.41
N LEU A 40 -2.46 -1.47 -6.78
CA LEU A 40 -2.94 -0.22 -7.37
C LEU A 40 -1.79 0.78 -7.58
N ALA A 41 -0.91 0.91 -6.59
CA ALA A 41 0.25 1.79 -6.70
C ALA A 41 1.19 1.32 -7.81
N ARG A 42 1.40 0.01 -7.90
CA ARG A 42 2.25 -0.59 -8.93
C ARG A 42 1.67 -0.39 -10.33
N GLU A 43 0.38 -0.61 -10.50
CA GLU A 43 -0.30 -0.37 -11.79
C GLU A 43 -0.17 1.09 -12.22
N LYS A 44 -0.39 2.00 -11.29
CA LYS A 44 -0.26 3.44 -11.56
C LYS A 44 1.18 3.78 -11.93
N MET A 45 2.16 3.24 -11.22
CA MET A 45 3.58 3.46 -11.49
C MET A 45 3.97 2.94 -12.87
N GLU A 46 3.50 1.74 -13.24
CA GLU A 46 3.76 1.17 -14.57
C GLU A 46 3.13 2.03 -15.67
N SER A 47 1.93 2.50 -15.44
CA SER A 47 1.25 3.42 -16.35
C SER A 47 2.06 4.69 -16.56
N ILE A 48 2.60 5.26 -15.48
CA ILE A 48 3.43 6.47 -15.53
C ILE A 48 4.74 6.22 -16.29
N LYS A 49 5.38 5.08 -16.05
CA LYS A 49 6.62 4.71 -16.73
C LYS A 49 6.45 4.53 -18.23
N ASN A 50 5.25 4.20 -18.68
CA ASN A 50 4.94 4.06 -20.11
C ASN A 50 4.61 5.40 -20.77
N ILE A 51 4.46 6.47 -20.00
CA ILE A 51 4.24 7.82 -20.52
C ILE A 51 5.61 8.45 -20.80
N ASN A 52 5.66 9.35 -21.77
CA ASN A 52 6.86 10.11 -22.04
C ASN A 52 7.30 10.92 -20.82
N TYR A 53 8.60 10.99 -20.57
CA TYR A 53 9.16 11.72 -19.44
C TYR A 53 8.58 13.14 -19.31
N ASP A 54 8.44 13.86 -20.43
CA ASP A 54 7.94 15.23 -20.42
C ASP A 54 6.45 15.34 -20.09
N SER A 55 5.72 14.23 -20.21
CA SER A 55 4.27 14.18 -19.95
C SER A 55 3.94 13.75 -18.52
N VAL A 56 4.94 13.40 -17.72
CA VAL A 56 4.72 12.99 -16.33
C VAL A 56 4.54 14.22 -15.45
N GLU A 57 3.37 14.37 -14.87
CA GLU A 57 3.02 15.52 -14.04
C GLU A 57 2.44 15.07 -12.69
N THR A 58 2.51 15.96 -11.71
CA THR A 58 1.89 15.75 -10.42
C THR A 58 0.37 15.72 -10.58
N LEU A 59 -0.25 14.68 -10.01
CA LEU A 59 -1.70 14.53 -10.00
C LEU A 59 -2.21 14.61 -8.58
N GLU A 60 -3.28 15.37 -8.38
CA GLU A 60 -3.93 15.46 -7.09
C GLU A 60 -4.65 14.14 -6.76
N GLN A 61 -5.07 14.00 -5.52
CA GLN A 61 -5.76 12.80 -5.07
C GLN A 61 -7.06 12.58 -5.85
N GLU A 62 -7.17 11.42 -6.47
CA GLU A 62 -8.32 11.03 -7.28
C GLU A 62 -8.82 9.66 -6.85
N PRO A 63 -10.15 9.39 -6.94
CA PRO A 63 -10.66 8.04 -6.69
C PRO A 63 -10.16 7.06 -7.74
N VAL A 64 -9.95 5.82 -7.32
CA VAL A 64 -9.50 4.76 -8.22
C VAL A 64 -10.72 4.09 -8.86
N ASP A 65 -10.73 3.98 -10.19
CA ASP A 65 -11.80 3.32 -10.92
C ASP A 65 -11.90 1.85 -10.51
N GLY A 66 -13.12 1.42 -10.17
CA GLY A 66 -13.37 0.05 -9.71
C GLY A 66 -13.08 -0.20 -8.24
N TYR A 67 -12.51 0.78 -7.54
CA TYR A 67 -12.17 0.67 -6.11
C TYR A 67 -12.62 1.95 -5.37
N PRO A 68 -13.92 2.10 -5.09
CA PRO A 68 -14.43 3.36 -4.53
C PRO A 68 -13.91 3.69 -3.13
N GLN A 69 -13.36 2.72 -2.41
CA GLN A 69 -12.77 2.92 -1.08
C GLN A 69 -11.33 3.40 -1.15
N PHE A 70 -10.73 3.42 -2.34
CA PHE A 70 -9.34 3.78 -2.54
C PHE A 70 -9.24 5.03 -3.40
N SER A 71 -8.25 5.85 -3.09
CA SER A 71 -7.87 6.98 -3.93
C SER A 71 -6.35 6.97 -4.10
N HIS A 72 -5.86 7.64 -5.12
CA HIS A 72 -4.44 7.72 -5.37
C HIS A 72 -4.02 9.14 -5.73
N SER A 73 -2.75 9.46 -5.49
CA SER A 73 -2.13 10.70 -5.91
C SER A 73 -0.74 10.41 -6.47
N VAL A 74 -0.25 11.32 -7.29
CA VAL A 74 1.08 11.21 -7.87
C VAL A 74 1.82 12.50 -7.59
N ASP A 75 2.97 12.40 -6.94
CA ASP A 75 3.88 13.52 -6.70
C ASP A 75 5.10 13.35 -7.57
N VAL A 76 5.42 14.38 -8.33
CA VAL A 76 6.59 14.39 -9.21
C VAL A 76 7.54 15.49 -8.77
N ALA A 77 8.76 15.11 -8.39
CA ALA A 77 9.82 16.03 -8.05
C ALA A 77 10.95 15.89 -9.07
N VAL A 78 11.41 17.00 -9.59
CA VAL A 78 12.51 17.00 -10.55
C VAL A 78 13.82 17.21 -9.80
N HIS A 79 14.76 16.31 -10.02
CA HIS A 79 16.12 16.42 -9.47
C HIS A 79 17.10 16.61 -10.63
N GLU A 80 17.80 17.72 -10.61
CA GLU A 80 18.89 17.96 -11.56
C GLU A 80 20.15 17.28 -11.03
N ALA A 81 20.87 16.62 -11.91
CA ALA A 81 22.15 16.03 -11.56
C ALA A 81 23.17 17.14 -11.23
N ALA A 82 23.86 17.00 -10.12
CA ALA A 82 24.75 18.04 -9.60
C ALA A 82 26.02 18.26 -10.43
N ASP A 83 26.36 17.36 -11.33
CA ASP A 83 27.62 17.35 -12.08
C ASP A 83 27.41 17.54 -13.58
N ASN A 84 26.99 18.68 -14.02
CA ASN A 84 26.95 19.02 -15.45
C ASN A 84 26.49 17.92 -16.43
N ASP A 85 26.14 16.75 -15.91
CA ASP A 85 25.51 15.73 -16.71
C ASP A 85 24.09 16.18 -17.02
N GLN A 86 23.76 16.20 -18.29
CA GLN A 86 22.45 16.62 -18.76
C GLN A 86 21.35 15.61 -18.41
N VAL A 87 21.53 14.85 -17.34
CA VAL A 87 20.57 13.84 -16.92
C VAL A 87 19.65 14.46 -15.88
N GLU A 88 18.43 14.70 -16.27
CA GLU A 88 17.38 15.07 -15.34
C GLU A 88 16.71 13.80 -14.80
N LEU A 89 16.48 13.77 -13.50
CA LEU A 89 15.77 12.69 -12.84
C LEU A 89 14.46 13.22 -12.32
N LYS A 90 13.38 12.53 -12.62
CA LYS A 90 12.09 12.76 -11.96
C LYS A 90 11.88 11.69 -10.91
N ASN A 91 11.66 12.10 -9.67
CA ASN A 91 11.24 11.21 -8.60
C ASN A 91 9.72 11.19 -8.61
N VAL A 92 9.14 10.04 -8.92
CA VAL A 92 7.70 9.86 -8.97
C VAL A 92 7.28 9.05 -7.75
N THR A 93 6.41 9.61 -6.95
CA THR A 93 5.85 8.94 -5.78
C THR A 93 4.35 8.77 -5.99
N VAL A 94 3.90 7.52 -6.03
CA VAL A 94 2.49 7.18 -6.09
C VAL A 94 2.03 6.82 -4.69
N THR A 95 1.01 7.49 -4.20
CA THR A 95 0.42 7.22 -2.88
C THR A 95 -1.01 6.75 -3.06
N VAL A 96 -1.36 5.64 -2.43
CA VAL A 96 -2.72 5.11 -2.42
C VAL A 96 -3.28 5.30 -1.02
N TYR A 97 -4.48 5.86 -0.92
CA TYR A 97 -5.15 6.17 0.34
C TYR A 97 -6.40 5.32 0.50
N TRP A 98 -6.62 4.81 1.69
CA TRP A 98 -7.87 4.11 2.05
C TRP A 98 -8.10 4.25 3.55
N GLU A 99 -9.35 4.50 3.92
CA GLU A 99 -9.73 4.76 5.31
C GLU A 99 -8.82 5.86 5.88
N GLU A 100 -8.08 5.69 6.92
CA GLU A 100 -7.12 6.67 7.43
C GLU A 100 -5.67 6.22 7.20
N ARG A 101 -5.45 5.39 6.18
CA ARG A 101 -4.15 4.79 5.90
C ARG A 101 -3.68 5.14 4.51
N ASN A 102 -2.39 4.99 4.29
CA ASN A 102 -1.80 5.20 2.97
C ASN A 102 -0.63 4.24 2.73
N TYR A 103 -0.33 4.07 1.45
CA TYR A 103 0.83 3.32 1.00
C TYR A 103 1.48 4.11 -0.13
N SER A 104 2.79 4.30 -0.06
CA SER A 104 3.55 5.06 -1.06
C SER A 104 4.57 4.18 -1.75
N LEU A 105 4.69 4.36 -3.06
CA LEU A 105 5.68 3.70 -3.90
C LEU A 105 6.42 4.76 -4.69
N SER A 106 7.75 4.78 -4.59
CA SER A 106 8.58 5.77 -5.27
C SER A 106 9.46 5.11 -6.31
N SER A 107 9.68 5.80 -7.41
CA SER A 107 10.60 5.38 -8.45
C SER A 107 11.21 6.61 -9.13
N TYR A 108 12.30 6.39 -9.85
CA TYR A 108 12.95 7.44 -10.61
C TYR A 108 12.77 7.20 -12.09
N MET A 109 12.58 8.28 -12.84
CA MET A 109 12.54 8.26 -14.29
C MET A 109 13.65 9.15 -14.82
N THR A 110 14.36 8.68 -15.84
CA THR A 110 15.41 9.43 -16.50
C THR A 110 14.96 9.83 -17.89
N ARG A 111 15.39 11.00 -18.30
CA ARG A 111 15.21 11.43 -19.68
C ARG A 111 16.27 10.76 -20.55
N ARG A 112 15.83 10.07 -21.56
CA ARG A 112 16.72 9.45 -22.55
C ARG A 112 16.58 10.11 -23.91
#